data_4ebd9338f9d7b2b2db48b723fc51ba76
#
_entry.id   4ebd9338f9d7b2b2db48b723fc51ba76
#
_cell.length_a   1.000
_cell.length_b   1.000
_cell.length_c   1.000
_cell.angle_alpha   90.00
_cell.angle_beta   90.00
_cell.angle_gamma   90.00
#
_symmetry.space_group_name_H-M   'P 1'
#
loop_
_entity.id
_entity.type
_entity.pdbx_description
1 polymer ?
#
loop_
_entity_poly.entity_id
_entity_poly.type
_entity_poly.pdbx_seq_one_letter_code
_entity_poly.pdbx_strand_id
1 'polypeptide(L)' 'MTDPVKVQLWYVYMVLASDHSLYTGITTDPERRLAEHQSGKAGAKYFRGREAIDMVYIELADSRSSASIREAQIK' A
#
# COMPACT_ATOMS: atom_id res chain seq x y z
N MET A 1 4.34 34.07 7.26
CA MET A 1 5.31 33.00 7.05
C MET A 1 4.68 31.92 6.17
N THR A 2 5.38 31.54 5.17
CA THR A 2 4.89 30.51 4.25
C THR A 2 5.15 29.15 4.86
N ASP A 3 4.13 28.34 4.93
CA ASP A 3 4.31 26.95 5.37
C ASP A 3 5.22 26.21 4.39
N PRO A 4 6.11 25.38 4.89
CA PRO A 4 6.91 24.57 4.00
C PRO A 4 5.98 23.69 3.14
N VAL A 5 6.35 23.53 1.89
CA VAL A 5 5.61 22.66 0.98
C VAL A 5 5.63 21.25 1.59
N LYS A 6 4.47 20.74 1.91
CA LYS A 6 4.38 19.36 2.40
C LYS A 6 4.63 18.43 1.25
N VAL A 7 5.74 17.73 1.30
CA VAL A 7 6.03 16.67 0.34
C VAL A 7 5.25 15.45 0.76
N GLN A 8 4.29 15.07 -0.06
CA GLN A 8 3.51 13.86 0.18
C GLN A 8 4.32 12.67 -0.32
N LEU A 9 4.85 11.87 0.60
CA LEU A 9 5.57 10.66 0.24
C LEU A 9 4.59 9.55 -0.12
N TRP A 10 4.94 8.80 -1.14
CA TRP A 10 4.18 7.63 -1.58
C TRP A 10 5.02 6.37 -1.43
N TYR A 11 4.35 5.26 -1.25
CA TYR A 11 5.00 3.98 -1.05
C TYR A 11 4.34 2.92 -1.92
N VAL A 12 5.15 2.04 -2.47
CA VAL A 12 4.68 0.79 -3.05
C VAL A 12 4.85 -0.27 -1.97
N TYR A 13 3.84 -1.09 -1.77
CA TYR A 13 3.87 -2.09 -0.71
C TYR A 13 3.33 -3.42 -1.21
N MET A 14 3.70 -4.48 -0.50
CA MET A 14 3.10 -5.80 -0.72
C MET A 14 2.61 -6.37 0.60
N VAL A 15 1.41 -6.93 0.58
CA VAL A 15 0.79 -7.57 1.74
C VAL A 15 0.64 -9.06 1.47
N LEU A 16 1.12 -9.87 2.40
CA LEU A 16 0.93 -11.31 2.37
C LEU A 16 -0.51 -11.63 2.80
N ALA A 17 -1.22 -12.38 1.98
CA ALA A 17 -2.57 -12.81 2.28
C ALA A 17 -2.59 -14.23 2.86
N SER A 18 -3.72 -14.61 3.47
CA SER A 18 -3.89 -15.90 4.14
C SER A 18 -3.78 -17.10 3.21
N ASP A 19 -3.97 -16.91 1.91
CA ASP A 19 -3.78 -17.96 0.90
C ASP A 19 -2.37 -17.98 0.31
N HIS A 20 -1.42 -17.30 0.94
CA HIS A 20 -0.01 -17.18 0.53
C HIS A 20 0.21 -16.32 -0.72
N SER A 21 -0.82 -15.66 -1.22
CA SER A 21 -0.66 -14.72 -2.34
C SER A 21 -0.18 -13.37 -1.84
N LEU A 22 0.32 -12.54 -2.76
CA LEU A 22 0.79 -11.19 -2.45
C LEU A 22 -0.07 -10.17 -3.16
N TYR A 23 -0.51 -9.17 -2.41
CA TYR A 23 -1.22 -8.02 -2.96
C TYR A 23 -0.26 -6.84 -3.04
N THR A 24 -0.19 -6.19 -4.21
CA THR A 24 0.66 -5.02 -4.41
C THR A 24 -0.22 -3.78 -4.55
N GLY A 25 0.12 -2.72 -3.84
CA GLY A 25 -0.62 -1.48 -3.90
C GLY A 25 0.28 -0.27 -3.66
N ILE A 26 -0.33 0.92 -3.66
CA ILE A 26 0.36 2.17 -3.33
C ILE A 26 -0.41 2.89 -2.22
N THR A 27 0.32 3.62 -1.39
CA THR A 27 -0.29 4.37 -0.29
C THR A 27 0.63 5.49 0.19
N THR A 28 0.05 6.46 0.86
CA THR A 28 0.82 7.48 1.57
C THR A 28 1.08 7.09 3.03
N ASP A 29 0.40 6.07 3.53
CA ASP A 29 0.50 5.65 4.92
C ASP A 29 0.42 4.11 5.02
N PRO A 30 1.57 3.43 4.97
CA PRO A 30 1.59 1.96 4.98
C PRO A 30 0.91 1.33 6.20
N GLU A 31 1.13 1.88 7.40
CA GLU A 31 0.54 1.32 8.61
C GLU A 31 -0.99 1.39 8.58
N ARG A 32 -1.52 2.56 8.22
CA ARG A 32 -2.95 2.73 8.10
C ARG A 32 -3.53 1.81 7.04
N ARG A 33 -2.86 1.70 5.90
CA ARG A 33 -3.35 0.88 4.79
C ARG A 33 -3.40 -0.60 5.16
N LEU A 34 -2.39 -1.08 5.88
CA LEU A 34 -2.40 -2.45 6.38
C LEU A 34 -3.59 -2.67 7.32
N ALA A 35 -3.82 -1.74 8.24
CA ALA A 35 -4.95 -1.83 9.17
C ALA A 35 -6.29 -1.86 8.43
N GLU A 36 -6.44 -1.07 7.37
CA GLU A 36 -7.63 -1.07 6.53
C GLU A 36 -7.85 -2.43 5.86
N HIS A 37 -6.80 -3.01 5.32
CA HIS A 37 -6.88 -4.34 4.72
C HIS A 37 -7.25 -5.40 5.74
N GLN A 38 -6.69 -5.31 6.94
CA GLN A 38 -6.96 -6.27 8.02
C GLN A 38 -8.36 -6.13 8.59
N SER A 39 -8.89 -4.92 8.66
CA SER A 39 -10.23 -4.67 9.20
C SER A 39 -11.35 -5.05 8.23
N GLY A 40 -11.04 -5.08 6.94
CA GLY A 40 -12.03 -5.37 5.90
C GLY A 40 -13.00 -4.22 5.61
N LYS A 41 -12.84 -3.06 6.27
CA LYS A 41 -13.80 -1.96 6.11
C LYS A 41 -13.49 -1.05 4.93
N ALA A 42 -12.23 -0.75 4.71
CA ALA A 42 -11.77 0.14 3.66
C ALA A 42 -10.65 -0.46 2.83
N GLY A 43 -10.43 -1.76 2.97
CA GLY A 43 -9.40 -2.46 2.25
C GLY A 43 -9.78 -2.78 0.81
N ALA A 44 -8.82 -3.29 0.06
CA ALA A 44 -9.04 -3.67 -1.33
C ALA A 44 -9.96 -4.88 -1.41
N LYS A 45 -10.69 -4.97 -2.53
CA LYS A 45 -11.56 -6.13 -2.81
C LYS A 45 -10.81 -7.45 -2.76
N TYR A 46 -9.51 -7.40 -3.03
CA TYR A 46 -8.63 -8.56 -2.97
C TYR A 46 -8.74 -9.30 -1.63
N PHE A 47 -8.99 -8.57 -0.54
CA PHE A 47 -9.09 -9.14 0.80
C PHE A 47 -10.52 -9.55 1.19
N ARG A 48 -11.42 -9.61 0.25
CA ARG A 48 -12.72 -10.25 0.47
C ARG A 48 -12.51 -11.77 0.46
N GLY A 49 -12.77 -12.42 1.58
CA GLY A 49 -12.54 -13.87 1.71
C GLY A 49 -11.08 -14.25 1.95
N ARG A 50 -10.20 -13.27 2.10
CA ARG A 50 -8.79 -13.48 2.48
C ARG A 50 -8.48 -12.59 3.65
N GLU A 51 -7.53 -13.00 4.46
CA GLU A 51 -7.01 -12.15 5.53
C GLU A 51 -5.70 -11.51 5.08
N ALA A 52 -5.51 -10.23 5.43
CA ALA A 52 -4.23 -9.58 5.27
C ALA A 52 -3.37 -9.96 6.48
N ILE A 53 -2.30 -10.70 6.24
CA ILE A 53 -1.45 -11.22 7.32
C ILE A 53 -0.46 -10.16 7.76
N ASP A 54 0.36 -9.65 6.82
CA ASP A 54 1.41 -8.71 7.15
C ASP A 54 1.87 -7.98 5.90
N MET A 55 2.42 -6.79 6.10
CA MET A 55 3.05 -6.03 5.03
C MET A 55 4.50 -6.47 4.96
N VAL A 56 4.85 -7.18 3.88
CA VAL A 56 6.15 -7.83 3.76
C VAL A 56 7.13 -7.06 2.87
N TYR A 57 6.68 -5.99 2.23
CA TYR A 57 7.54 -5.17 1.38
C TYR A 57 7.04 -3.73 1.36
N ILE A 58 7.96 -2.77 1.47
CA ILE A 58 7.67 -1.34 1.37
C ILE A 58 8.80 -0.70 0.58
N GLU A 59 8.45 0.08 -0.43
CA GLU A 59 9.40 0.82 -1.25
C GLU A 59 8.97 2.27 -1.36
N LEU A 60 9.87 3.20 -1.06
CA LEU A 60 9.58 4.63 -1.15
C LEU A 60 9.57 5.07 -2.62
N ALA A 61 8.61 5.90 -2.98
CA ALA A 61 8.51 6.51 -4.30
C ALA A 61 8.40 8.03 -4.16
N ASP A 62 8.87 8.75 -5.18
CA ASP A 62 8.90 10.21 -5.16
C ASP A 62 7.53 10.85 -5.28
N SER A 63 6.60 10.17 -5.93
CA SER A 63 5.29 10.71 -6.22
C SER A 63 4.28 9.58 -6.43
N ARG A 64 3.02 9.94 -6.50
CA ARG A 64 1.97 8.97 -6.82
C ARG A 64 2.20 8.35 -8.19
N SER A 65 2.63 9.15 -9.17
CA SER A 65 2.92 8.66 -10.52
C SER A 65 4.03 7.63 -10.52
N SER A 66 5.14 7.92 -9.82
CA SER A 66 6.26 6.98 -9.70
C SER A 66 5.82 5.69 -9.02
N ALA A 67 5.03 5.80 -7.96
CA ALA A 67 4.52 4.64 -7.24
C ALA A 67 3.61 3.79 -8.14
N SER A 68 2.73 4.41 -8.92
CA SER A 68 1.84 3.70 -9.84
C SER A 68 2.60 2.96 -10.93
N ILE A 69 3.64 3.59 -11.48
CA ILE A 69 4.50 2.94 -12.49
C ILE A 69 5.19 1.73 -11.88
N ARG A 70 5.73 1.90 -10.68
CA ARG A 70 6.44 0.81 -10.00
C ARG A 70 5.49 -0.33 -9.65
N GLU A 71 4.29 -0.01 -9.18
CA GLU A 71 3.27 -1.01 -8.91
C GLU A 71 2.98 -1.86 -10.15
N ALA A 72 2.80 -1.21 -11.29
CA ALA A 72 2.54 -1.91 -12.55
C ALA A 72 3.72 -2.80 -12.97
N GLN A 73 4.94 -2.36 -12.70
CA GLN A 73 6.14 -3.17 -12.99
C GLN A 73 6.21 -4.43 -12.14
N ILE A 74 5.80 -4.33 -10.87
CA ILE A 74 5.82 -5.46 -9.94
C ILE A 74 4.70 -6.46 -10.27
N LYS A 75 3.56 -5.95 -10.61
CA LYS A 75 2.43 -6.81 -11.01
C LYS A 75 2.75 -7.45 -12.37
#